data_2cb5b8136bbad8eab3a2ae8f49475fc1
#
_entry.id   2cb5b8136bbad8eab3a2ae8f49475fc1
#
_cell.length_a   1.000
_cell.length_b   1.000
_cell.length_c   1.000
_cell.angle_alpha   90.00
_cell.angle_beta   90.00
_cell.angle_gamma   90.00
#
_symmetry.space_group_name_H-M   'P 1'
#
loop_
_entity.id
_entity.type
_entity.pdbx_description
1 polymer ?
#
loop_
_entity_poly.entity_id
_entity_poly.type
_entity_poly.pdbx_seq_one_letter_code
_entity_poly.pdbx_strand_id
1 'polypeptide(L)'
;MDGEPEFPQIVRRRSKLHGWGVFALEPITKNTRIIDYAGELIDHKESLKRETKYLKQGCIWCFTVNSRRVRDANVGGNLARYINHACKPNCYSQIIGTTIWIRASRNIKAGEELTYNYFTDGEKLIPCHCRLDCKNRL
;
A
#
# COMPACT_ATOMS: atom_id res chain seq x y z
N MET A 1 -8.37 -28.01 9.88
CA MET A 1 -8.61 -27.16 9.94
C MET A 1 -8.94 -26.34 9.44
N ASP A 2 -9.07 -26.08 9.59
CA ASP A 2 -9.39 -25.56 9.18
C ASP A 2 -10.18 -24.55 8.76
N GLY A 3 -10.53 -23.94 8.23
CA GLY A 3 -11.40 -22.89 7.82
C GLY A 3 -10.83 -21.49 7.70
N GLU A 4 -9.61 -21.26 8.16
CA GLU A 4 -8.94 -19.98 8.00
C GLU A 4 -8.19 -19.92 6.68
N PRO A 5 -8.41 -18.85 5.86
CA PRO A 5 -7.66 -18.73 4.61
C PRO A 5 -6.17 -18.50 4.90
N GLU A 6 -5.34 -19.22 4.17
CA GLU A 6 -3.90 -18.96 4.20
C GLU A 6 -3.60 -17.75 3.31
N PHE A 7 -2.86 -16.81 3.87
CA PHE A 7 -2.36 -15.67 3.11
C PHE A 7 -0.98 -15.99 2.54
N PRO A 8 -0.66 -15.49 1.34
CA PRO A 8 0.65 -15.75 0.76
C PRO A 8 1.77 -15.18 1.63
N GLN A 9 2.93 -15.83 1.58
CA GLN A 9 4.08 -15.38 2.34
C GLN A 9 4.76 -14.21 1.64
N ILE A 10 4.98 -13.15 2.41
CA ILE A 10 5.59 -11.91 1.93
C ILE A 10 6.64 -11.45 2.94
N VAL A 11 7.55 -10.61 2.48
CA VAL A 11 8.66 -10.15 3.32
C VAL A 11 9.02 -8.71 3.00
N ARG A 12 9.50 -7.97 4.00
CA ARG A 12 10.04 -6.63 3.81
C ARG A 12 11.54 -6.73 3.47
N ARG A 13 11.95 -6.01 2.43
CA ARG A 13 13.34 -5.90 2.01
C ARG A 13 13.62 -4.50 1.49
N ARG A 14 14.89 -4.14 1.34
CA ARG A 14 15.26 -2.90 0.65
C ARG A 14 14.76 -2.96 -0.78
N SER A 15 14.11 -1.87 -1.20
CA SER A 15 13.50 -1.76 -2.51
C SER A 15 14.42 -1.01 -3.48
N LYS A 16 14.38 -1.38 -4.76
CA LYS A 16 15.02 -0.61 -5.82
C LYS A 16 14.20 0.63 -6.17
N LEU A 17 12.93 0.67 -5.76
CA LEU A 17 12.02 1.78 -6.04
C LEU A 17 12.21 2.89 -5.02
N HIS A 18 12.03 2.58 -3.73
CA HIS A 18 12.12 3.57 -2.67
C HIS A 18 12.19 2.87 -1.31
N GLY A 19 13.26 3.14 -0.57
CA GLY A 19 13.43 2.67 0.80
C GLY A 19 13.17 1.18 1.00
N TRP A 20 12.20 0.86 1.85
CA TRP A 20 11.73 -0.50 2.06
C TRP A 20 10.62 -0.84 1.07
N GLY A 21 10.53 -2.12 0.73
CA GLY A 21 9.43 -2.65 -0.07
C GLY A 21 8.98 -3.99 0.48
N VAL A 22 7.90 -4.52 -0.08
CA VAL A 22 7.36 -5.82 0.28
C VAL A 22 7.44 -6.73 -0.94
N PHE A 23 7.96 -7.94 -0.73
CA PHE A 23 8.25 -8.88 -1.81
C PHE A 23 7.52 -10.20 -1.58
N ALA A 24 7.06 -10.81 -2.67
CA ALA A 24 6.46 -12.14 -2.64
C ALA A 24 7.55 -13.19 -2.38
N LEU A 25 7.32 -14.10 -1.43
CA LEU A 25 8.20 -15.24 -1.19
C LEU A 25 7.77 -16.48 -1.95
N GLU A 26 6.56 -16.46 -2.53
CA GLU A 26 5.99 -17.56 -3.29
C GLU A 26 5.14 -16.98 -4.42
N PRO A 27 4.81 -17.80 -5.45
CA PRO A 27 3.91 -17.30 -6.50
C PRO A 27 2.54 -16.97 -5.92
N ILE A 28 1.96 -15.86 -6.41
CA ILE A 28 0.64 -15.39 -5.97
C ILE A 28 -0.27 -15.36 -7.19
N THR A 29 -1.40 -16.04 -7.12
CA THR A 29 -2.38 -16.09 -8.20
C THR A 29 -3.18 -14.79 -8.27
N LYS A 30 -3.53 -14.38 -9.49
CA LYS A 30 -4.38 -13.21 -9.74
C LYS A 30 -5.63 -13.25 -8.83
N ASN A 31 -5.99 -12.10 -8.28
CA ASN A 31 -7.13 -11.87 -7.39
C ASN A 31 -6.99 -12.41 -5.96
N THR A 32 -5.86 -13.01 -5.63
CA THR A 32 -5.60 -13.47 -4.26
C THR A 32 -5.53 -12.27 -3.31
N ARG A 33 -6.19 -12.38 -2.15
CA ARG A 33 -6.01 -11.43 -1.05
C ARG A 33 -4.64 -11.66 -0.44
N ILE A 34 -3.82 -10.62 -0.37
CA ILE A 34 -2.44 -10.74 0.10
C ILE A 34 -2.33 -10.28 1.56
N ILE A 35 -2.82 -9.09 1.84
CA ILE A 35 -2.71 -8.48 3.16
C ILE A 35 -3.73 -7.33 3.23
N ASP A 36 -4.16 -6.95 4.43
CA ASP A 36 -4.95 -5.73 4.59
C ASP A 36 -4.03 -4.56 4.91
N TYR A 37 -4.42 -3.36 4.45
CA TYR A 37 -3.72 -2.12 4.79
C TYR A 37 -4.18 -1.71 6.18
N ALA A 38 -3.51 -2.21 7.20
CA ALA A 38 -3.86 -1.98 8.59
C ALA A 38 -3.40 -0.60 9.05
N GLY A 39 -4.11 -0.04 10.00
CA GLY A 39 -3.76 1.23 10.60
C GLY A 39 -4.92 1.77 11.42
N GLU A 40 -4.62 2.78 12.24
CA GLU A 40 -5.63 3.41 13.07
C GLU A 40 -6.72 4.03 12.19
N LEU A 41 -7.98 3.79 12.54
CA LEU A 41 -9.12 4.33 11.82
C LEU A 41 -9.44 5.70 12.38
N ILE A 42 -9.25 6.75 11.59
CA ILE A 42 -9.40 8.15 11.99
C ILE A 42 -10.37 8.86 11.04
N ASP A 43 -10.82 10.06 11.44
CA ASP A 43 -11.64 10.89 10.55
C ASP A 43 -10.77 11.75 9.62
N HIS A 44 -11.40 12.42 8.66
CA HIS A 44 -10.68 13.22 7.68
C HIS A 44 -9.98 14.43 8.29
N LYS A 45 -10.54 15.01 9.34
CA LYS A 45 -9.96 16.17 10.01
C LYS A 45 -8.63 15.79 10.67
N GLU A 46 -8.61 14.67 11.39
CA GLU A 46 -7.39 14.16 12.01
C GLU A 46 -6.39 13.74 10.95
N SER A 47 -6.87 13.13 9.86
CA SER A 47 -6.03 12.73 8.72
C SER A 47 -5.28 13.91 8.12
N LEU A 48 -5.95 15.04 7.90
CA LEU A 48 -5.30 16.24 7.36
C LEU A 48 -4.16 16.72 8.24
N LYS A 49 -4.35 16.71 9.56
CA LYS A 49 -3.31 17.11 10.50
C LYS A 49 -2.08 16.21 10.39
N ARG A 50 -2.31 14.90 10.34
CA ARG A 50 -1.22 13.92 10.28
C ARG A 50 -0.54 13.91 8.93
N GLU A 51 -1.30 13.99 7.84
CA GLU A 51 -0.75 14.00 6.47
C GLU A 51 0.17 15.18 6.22
N THR A 52 -0.17 16.36 6.72
CA THR A 52 0.69 17.54 6.59
C THR A 52 2.08 17.26 7.15
N LYS A 53 2.15 16.60 8.30
CA LYS A 53 3.42 16.22 8.92
C LYS A 53 4.14 15.13 8.12
N TYR A 54 3.39 14.10 7.68
CA TYR A 54 3.98 12.97 6.95
C TYR A 54 4.54 13.38 5.61
N LEU A 55 3.85 14.24 4.87
CA LEU A 55 4.31 14.72 3.57
C LEU A 55 5.62 15.48 3.68
N LYS A 56 5.83 16.24 4.76
CA LYS A 56 7.11 16.91 5.01
C LYS A 56 8.25 15.92 5.20
N GLN A 57 7.93 14.70 5.63
CA GLN A 57 8.89 13.62 5.82
C GLN A 57 9.02 12.73 4.57
N GLY A 58 8.29 13.06 3.49
CA GLY A 58 8.29 12.28 2.26
C GLY A 58 7.52 10.96 2.36
N CYS A 59 6.53 10.90 3.26
CA CYS A 59 5.78 9.67 3.52
C CYS A 59 4.31 9.83 3.22
N ILE A 60 3.68 8.75 2.75
CA ILE A 60 2.24 8.63 2.55
C ILE A 60 1.78 7.43 3.37
N TRP A 61 1.13 7.69 4.51
CA TRP A 61 0.67 6.64 5.42
C TRP A 61 -0.84 6.50 5.45
N CYS A 62 -1.58 7.55 5.04
CA CYS A 62 -3.02 7.59 5.17
C CYS A 62 -3.71 7.10 3.91
N PHE A 63 -4.66 6.18 4.08
CA PHE A 63 -5.42 5.57 2.99
C PHE A 63 -6.91 5.80 3.27
N THR A 64 -7.58 6.52 2.38
CA THR A 64 -9.01 6.83 2.52
C THR A 64 -9.86 5.57 2.38
N VAL A 65 -10.69 5.30 3.38
CA VAL A 65 -11.61 4.17 3.38
C VAL A 65 -12.94 4.56 2.73
N ASN A 66 -13.50 5.69 3.18
CA ASN A 66 -14.77 6.22 2.68
C ASN A 66 -14.83 7.71 2.99
N SER A 67 -16.01 8.32 2.80
CA SER A 67 -16.19 9.76 3.03
C SER A 67 -15.98 10.21 4.49
N ARG A 68 -15.94 9.28 5.43
CA ARG A 68 -15.84 9.58 6.87
C ARG A 68 -14.56 9.09 7.52
N ARG A 69 -13.88 8.10 6.94
CA ARG A 69 -12.81 7.39 7.62
C ARG A 69 -11.57 7.24 6.75
N VAL A 70 -10.43 7.28 7.41
CA VAL A 70 -9.10 7.09 6.81
C VAL A 70 -8.33 6.15 7.72
N ARG A 71 -7.51 5.26 7.15
CA ARG A 71 -6.58 4.45 7.94
C ARG A 71 -5.21 5.08 7.90
N ASP A 72 -4.62 5.24 9.08
CA ASP A 72 -3.26 5.74 9.23
C ASP A 72 -2.32 4.59 9.56
N ALA A 73 -1.58 4.11 8.58
CA ALA A 73 -0.69 2.97 8.75
C ALA A 73 0.55 3.27 9.59
N ASN A 74 0.80 4.54 9.92
CA ASN A 74 1.89 4.89 10.82
C ASN A 74 1.58 4.54 12.28
N VAL A 75 0.30 4.27 12.59
CA VAL A 75 -0.14 3.86 13.92
C VAL A 75 -0.90 2.54 13.80
N GLY A 76 -0.33 1.47 14.37
CA GLY A 76 -0.97 0.15 14.30
C GLY A 76 -0.97 -0.50 12.95
N GLY A 77 -0.04 -0.11 12.07
CA GLY A 77 0.08 -0.69 10.75
C GLY A 77 0.80 -2.05 10.74
N ASN A 78 0.85 -2.66 9.57
CA ASN A 78 1.52 -3.93 9.34
C ASN A 78 2.47 -3.82 8.14
N LEU A 79 2.89 -4.93 7.54
CA LEU A 79 3.80 -4.91 6.39
C LEU A 79 3.25 -4.13 5.20
N ALA A 80 1.92 -4.02 5.07
CA ALA A 80 1.31 -3.31 3.94
C ALA A 80 1.77 -1.85 3.84
N ARG A 81 2.15 -1.23 4.96
CA ARG A 81 2.64 0.15 4.97
C ARG A 81 3.92 0.35 4.13
N TYR A 82 4.66 -0.71 3.88
CA TYR A 82 5.90 -0.65 3.10
C TYR A 82 5.71 -1.00 1.63
N ILE A 83 4.48 -1.32 1.19
CA ILE A 83 4.21 -1.58 -0.22
C ILE A 83 4.31 -0.27 -0.98
N ASN A 84 5.21 -0.22 -1.96
CA ASN A 84 5.49 0.99 -2.71
C ASN A 84 4.45 1.25 -3.79
N HIS A 85 4.36 2.52 -4.19
CA HIS A 85 3.56 2.92 -5.35
C HIS A 85 4.27 2.55 -6.66
N ALA A 86 3.48 2.16 -7.66
CA ALA A 86 3.94 2.09 -9.04
C ALA A 86 2.80 2.51 -9.95
N CYS A 87 3.15 3.16 -11.06
CA CYS A 87 2.16 3.58 -12.06
C CYS A 87 1.58 2.40 -12.82
N LYS A 88 2.34 1.31 -12.94
CA LYS A 88 1.89 0.05 -13.53
C LYS A 88 2.05 -1.06 -12.48
N PRO A 89 1.14 -1.10 -11.49
CA PRO A 89 1.31 -1.99 -10.35
C PRO A 89 0.90 -3.43 -10.64
N ASN A 90 1.32 -4.34 -9.74
CA ASN A 90 0.88 -5.73 -9.79
C ASN A 90 -0.18 -6.05 -8.74
N CYS A 91 -0.61 -5.06 -7.97
CA CYS A 91 -1.66 -5.20 -6.97
C CYS A 91 -2.69 -4.09 -7.10
N TYR A 92 -3.87 -4.31 -6.52
CA TYR A 92 -4.92 -3.32 -6.42
C TYR A 92 -5.55 -3.39 -5.03
N SER A 93 -6.25 -2.33 -4.65
CA SER A 93 -6.94 -2.28 -3.36
C SER A 93 -8.44 -2.54 -3.55
N GLN A 94 -9.04 -3.20 -2.56
CA GLN A 94 -10.47 -3.43 -2.50
C GLN A 94 -10.95 -3.16 -1.08
N ILE A 95 -11.90 -2.25 -0.94
CA ILE A 95 -12.44 -1.88 0.39
C ILE A 95 -13.71 -2.65 0.65
N ILE A 96 -13.73 -3.38 1.77
CA ILE A 96 -14.90 -4.09 2.26
C ILE A 96 -15.16 -3.63 3.69
N GLY A 97 -16.27 -2.89 3.91
CA GLY A 97 -16.51 -2.25 5.20
C GLY A 97 -15.45 -1.19 5.46
N THR A 98 -14.68 -1.35 6.52
CA THR A 98 -13.54 -0.47 6.83
C THR A 98 -12.20 -1.16 6.61
N THR A 99 -12.20 -2.34 6.03
CA THR A 99 -10.97 -3.09 5.72
C THR A 99 -10.52 -2.81 4.30
N ILE A 100 -9.26 -2.44 4.14
CA ILE A 100 -8.66 -2.20 2.82
C ILE A 100 -7.81 -3.42 2.48
N TRP A 101 -8.27 -4.24 1.53
CA TRP A 101 -7.52 -5.41 1.09
C TRP A 101 -6.60 -5.07 -0.07
N ILE A 102 -5.36 -5.53 -0.01
CA ILE A 102 -4.42 -5.48 -1.14
C ILE A 102 -4.47 -6.85 -1.81
N ARG A 103 -4.80 -6.85 -3.11
CA ARG A 103 -5.02 -8.06 -3.90
C ARG A 103 -4.14 -8.06 -5.13
N ALA A 104 -3.78 -9.26 -5.62
CA ALA A 104 -2.99 -9.37 -6.84
C ALA A 104 -3.85 -9.01 -8.06
N SER A 105 -3.36 -8.10 -8.91
CA SER A 105 -4.06 -7.74 -10.16
C SER A 105 -3.68 -8.65 -11.33
N ARG A 106 -2.62 -9.45 -11.15
CA ARG A 106 -2.16 -10.47 -12.08
C ARG A 106 -1.44 -11.56 -11.32
N ASN A 107 -1.02 -12.61 -11.99
CA ASN A 107 -0.14 -13.60 -11.35
C ASN A 107 1.21 -12.94 -11.02
N ILE A 108 1.69 -13.16 -9.81
CA ILE A 108 2.94 -12.57 -9.31
C ILE A 108 3.92 -13.71 -9.05
N LYS A 109 5.16 -13.54 -9.49
CA LYS A 109 6.21 -14.54 -9.29
C LYS A 109 6.88 -14.36 -7.94
N ALA A 110 7.40 -15.44 -7.37
CA ALA A 110 8.25 -15.34 -6.19
C ALA A 110 9.40 -14.38 -6.48
N GLY A 111 9.69 -13.51 -5.53
CA GLY A 111 10.75 -12.51 -5.66
C GLY A 111 10.31 -11.17 -6.23
N GLU A 112 9.12 -11.05 -6.79
CA GLU A 112 8.63 -9.76 -7.29
C GLU A 112 8.27 -8.84 -6.13
N GLU A 113 8.56 -7.55 -6.31
CA GLU A 113 8.11 -6.53 -5.37
C GLU A 113 6.62 -6.24 -5.60
N LEU A 114 5.84 -6.20 -4.51
CA LEU A 114 4.43 -5.84 -4.56
C LEU A 114 4.30 -4.32 -4.67
N THR A 115 3.42 -3.87 -5.56
CA THR A 115 3.16 -2.44 -5.76
C THR A 115 1.68 -2.22 -6.03
N TYR A 116 1.18 -1.04 -5.67
CA TYR A 116 -0.17 -0.62 -6.06
C TYR A 116 -0.19 0.88 -6.31
N ASN A 117 -1.22 1.36 -6.99
CA ASN A 117 -1.35 2.79 -7.25
C ASN A 117 -2.00 3.46 -6.03
N TYR A 118 -1.32 4.45 -5.46
CA TYR A 118 -1.76 5.09 -4.22
C TYR A 118 -3.02 5.94 -4.37
N PHE A 119 -3.38 6.39 -5.58
CA PHE A 119 -4.54 7.26 -5.81
C PHE A 119 -4.55 8.46 -4.88
N THR A 120 -3.46 9.24 -4.89
CA THR A 120 -3.35 10.45 -4.07
C THR A 120 -4.29 11.54 -4.62
N ASP A 121 -4.56 12.56 -3.78
CA ASP A 121 -5.48 13.65 -4.13
C ASP A 121 -4.91 14.66 -5.13
N GLY A 122 -3.72 14.42 -5.65
CA GLY A 122 -3.15 15.23 -6.71
C GLY A 122 -2.30 16.40 -6.28
N GLU A 123 -1.98 16.55 -5.00
CA GLU A 123 -1.06 17.59 -4.54
C GLU A 123 0.34 17.44 -5.14
N LYS A 124 0.72 16.24 -5.52
CA LYS A 124 1.95 15.94 -6.27
C LYS A 124 3.22 16.42 -5.57
N LEU A 125 3.26 16.31 -4.25
CA LEU A 125 4.39 16.77 -3.45
C LEU A 125 5.55 15.79 -3.41
N ILE A 126 5.31 14.51 -3.73
CA ILE A 126 6.30 13.44 -3.64
C ILE A 126 6.55 12.87 -5.04
N PRO A 127 7.82 12.81 -5.50
CA PRO A 127 8.11 12.22 -6.81
C PRO A 127 7.84 10.71 -6.82
N CYS A 128 7.38 10.21 -7.96
CA CYS A 128 7.19 8.78 -8.17
C CYS A 128 8.54 8.14 -8.53
N HIS A 129 8.84 7.01 -7.90
CA HIS A 129 10.11 6.29 -8.12
C HIS A 129 9.89 4.91 -8.76
N CYS A 130 8.74 4.70 -9.44
CA CYS A 130 8.44 3.38 -10.01
C CYS A 130 9.40 2.95 -11.11
N ARG A 131 10.12 3.91 -11.72
CA ARG A 131 11.21 3.69 -12.67
C ARG A 131 12.08 4.94 -12.73
N LEU A 132 13.30 4.81 -13.23
CA LEU A 132 14.27 5.91 -13.23
C LEU A 132 13.79 7.16 -13.97
N ASP A 133 13.04 6.99 -15.06
CA ASP A 133 12.57 8.08 -15.90
C ASP A 133 11.13 8.51 -15.63
N CYS A 134 10.52 8.01 -14.57
CA CYS A 134 9.16 8.40 -14.24
C CYS A 134 9.12 9.83 -13.74
N LYS A 135 8.32 10.66 -14.40
CA LYS A 135 8.16 12.08 -14.06
C LYS A 135 6.87 12.36 -13.30
N ASN A 136 6.08 11.32 -13.00
CA ASN A 136 4.84 11.49 -12.25
C ASN A 136 5.14 11.82 -10.80
N ARG A 137 4.21 12.50 -10.16
CA ARG A 137 4.30 12.85 -8.74
C ARG A 137 3.05 12.39 -8.01
N LEU A 138 3.21 12.03 -6.76
CA LEU A 138 2.12 11.58 -5.89
C LEU A 138 1.50 12.71 -5.11
#